data_af4a0eb8f8e3c0d0b5f6ded3e74fcce8
#
_entry.id   af4a0eb8f8e3c0d0b5f6ded3e74fcce8
#
_cell.length_a   1.000
_cell.length_b   1.000
_cell.length_c   1.000
_cell.angle_alpha   90.00
_cell.angle_beta   90.00
_cell.angle_gamma   90.00
#
_symmetry.space_group_name_H-M   'P 1'
#
loop_
_entity.id
_entity.type
_entity.pdbx_description
1 polymer ?
#
loop_
_entity_poly.entity_id
_entity_poly.type
_entity_poly.pdbx_seq_one_letter_code
_entity_poly.pdbx_strand_id
1 'polypeptide(L)'
;MTTSRPDNSHDAAPKGYWIVFATINEPSRFDNYTSVAGPLIAAQGGRVLARGDVATVVEGTVPGRPYLIEFPSYAAAQACFNSAGYQEAIALRDGVAQFQIVIVEGFVPPASSPR
;
A
#
# COMPACT_ATOMS: atom_id res chain seq x y z
N MET A 1 -3.28 33.75 5.70
CA MET A 1 -3.05 33.37 5.76
C MET A 1 -2.95 32.73 5.63
N THR A 2 -3.07 32.50 5.65
CA THR A 2 -2.93 31.93 5.65
C THR A 2 -2.84 31.19 5.62
N THR A 3 -3.00 30.94 5.65
CA THR A 3 -2.89 30.30 5.75
C THR A 3 -2.87 29.59 5.67
N SER A 4 -3.00 29.45 5.68
CA SER A 4 -2.97 28.78 5.69
C SER A 4 -3.04 28.10 5.47
N ARG A 5 -3.27 28.07 5.48
CA ARG A 5 -3.25 27.35 5.28
C ARG A 5 -2.80 27.02 4.64
N PRO A 6 -2.58 27.16 4.71
CA PRO A 6 -2.24 26.71 4.01
C PRO A 6 -2.07 25.93 3.49
N ASP A 7 -1.90 26.03 3.70
CA ASP A 7 -1.63 25.18 3.39
C ASP A 7 -2.01 24.32 2.78
N ASN A 8 -2.16 24.70 2.52
CA ASN A 8 -3.03 23.78 1.84
C ASN A 8 -2.53 23.23 0.55
N SER A 9 -1.61 23.86 -0.07
CA SER A 9 -1.05 23.37 -1.31
C SER A 9 -0.39 22.01 -1.10
N HIS A 10 0.24 21.79 0.03
CA HIS A 10 0.82 20.47 0.27
C HIS A 10 -0.26 19.45 0.58
N ASP A 11 -1.41 19.90 1.05
CA ASP A 11 -2.53 19.00 1.29
C ASP A 11 -3.09 18.48 -0.01
N ALA A 12 -2.84 19.20 -1.10
CA ALA A 12 -3.35 18.81 -2.39
C ALA A 12 -2.49 17.73 -3.05
N ALA A 13 -1.31 17.46 -2.52
CA ALA A 13 -0.46 16.42 -3.11
C ALA A 13 -1.11 15.05 -2.91
N PRO A 14 -1.31 14.30 -3.99
CA PRO A 14 -1.95 13.00 -3.84
C PRO A 14 -1.02 11.99 -3.19
N LYS A 15 -1.61 11.10 -2.43
CA LYS A 15 -0.91 9.97 -1.85
C LYS A 15 -0.69 8.90 -2.91
N GLY A 16 0.11 7.91 -2.59
CA GLY A 16 0.21 6.72 -3.42
C GLY A 16 -0.26 5.52 -2.62
N TYR A 17 -0.72 4.49 -3.32
CA TYR A 17 -1.25 3.32 -2.63
C TYR A 17 -0.79 2.05 -3.31
N TRP A 18 -0.51 1.06 -2.49
CA TRP A 18 -0.44 -0.32 -2.96
C TRP A 18 -1.77 -0.97 -2.63
N ILE A 19 -2.42 -1.50 -3.64
CA ILE A 19 -3.58 -2.35 -3.46
C ILE A 19 -3.08 -3.76 -3.67
N VAL A 20 -3.11 -4.57 -2.61
CA VAL A 20 -2.49 -5.88 -2.61
C VAL A 20 -3.55 -6.93 -2.40
N PHE A 21 -3.50 -8.00 -3.20
CA PHE A 21 -4.30 -9.19 -2.94
C PHE A 21 -3.33 -10.34 -2.71
N ALA A 22 -3.48 -11.00 -1.58
CA ALA A 22 -2.54 -12.04 -1.18
C ALA A 22 -3.25 -13.35 -0.91
N THR A 23 -2.71 -14.42 -1.49
CA THR A 23 -3.10 -15.77 -1.15
C THR A 23 -1.94 -16.38 -0.39
N ILE A 24 -2.14 -16.68 0.89
CA ILE A 24 -1.07 -17.15 1.76
C ILE A 24 -1.23 -18.64 1.93
N ASN A 25 -0.25 -19.40 1.40
CA ASN A 25 -0.30 -20.86 1.42
C ASN A 25 0.30 -21.45 2.69
N GLU A 26 1.31 -20.79 3.25
CA GLU A 26 2.01 -21.26 4.42
C GLU A 26 2.15 -20.12 5.42
N PRO A 27 1.12 -19.91 6.25
CA PRO A 27 1.11 -18.76 7.16
C PRO A 27 2.32 -18.65 8.08
N SER A 28 2.81 -19.79 8.60
CA SER A 28 3.95 -19.74 9.52
C SER A 28 5.22 -19.27 8.83
N ARG A 29 5.41 -19.63 7.57
CA ARG A 29 6.58 -19.20 6.82
C ARG A 29 6.40 -17.79 6.26
N PHE A 30 5.16 -17.35 6.12
CA PHE A 30 4.88 -16.00 5.66
C PHE A 30 5.40 -14.97 6.65
N ASP A 31 5.55 -15.32 7.91
CA ASP A 31 6.09 -14.42 8.92
C ASP A 31 7.53 -14.01 8.58
N ASN A 32 8.28 -14.85 7.88
CA ASN A 32 9.62 -14.48 7.45
C ASN A 32 9.58 -13.28 6.51
N TYR A 33 8.60 -13.25 5.63
CA TYR A 33 8.42 -12.13 4.72
C TYR A 33 7.96 -10.88 5.47
N THR A 34 6.93 -11.01 6.31
CA THR A 34 6.37 -9.83 6.98
C THR A 34 7.36 -9.21 7.96
N SER A 35 8.20 -10.02 8.60
CA SER A 35 9.17 -9.49 9.55
C SER A 35 10.22 -8.61 8.87
N VAL A 36 10.46 -8.81 7.58
CA VAL A 36 11.39 -8.00 6.81
C VAL A 36 10.66 -6.88 6.08
N ALA A 37 9.56 -7.22 5.41
CA ALA A 37 8.86 -6.25 4.58
C ALA A 37 8.15 -5.17 5.40
N GLY A 38 7.59 -5.54 6.55
CA GLY A 38 6.87 -4.58 7.37
C GLY A 38 7.70 -3.38 7.77
N PRO A 39 8.84 -3.60 8.45
CA PRO A 39 9.70 -2.49 8.82
C PRO A 39 10.24 -1.71 7.62
N LEU A 40 10.53 -2.42 6.53
CA LEU A 40 11.04 -1.77 5.33
C LEU A 40 10.00 -0.82 4.74
N ILE A 41 8.77 -1.28 4.63
CA ILE A 41 7.69 -0.46 4.10
C ILE A 41 7.48 0.77 4.99
N ALA A 42 7.49 0.56 6.31
CA ALA A 42 7.33 1.67 7.25
C ALA A 42 8.46 2.68 7.12
N ALA A 43 9.69 2.21 6.96
CA ALA A 43 10.84 3.10 6.82
C ALA A 43 10.76 3.94 5.55
N GLN A 44 10.03 3.48 4.55
CA GLN A 44 9.84 4.20 3.30
C GLN A 44 8.56 5.05 3.28
N GLY A 45 7.95 5.22 4.43
CA GLY A 45 6.79 6.06 4.56
C GLY A 45 5.48 5.35 4.36
N GLY A 46 5.50 4.03 4.20
CA GLY A 46 4.29 3.26 4.00
C GLY A 46 3.53 3.05 5.29
N ARG A 47 2.22 2.98 5.18
CA ARG A 47 1.35 2.82 6.32
C ARG A 47 0.21 1.89 5.93
N VAL A 48 0.06 0.78 6.65
CA VAL A 48 -1.02 -0.16 6.36
C VAL A 48 -2.33 0.43 6.84
N LEU A 49 -3.26 0.62 5.93
CA LEU A 49 -4.57 1.16 6.24
C LEU A 49 -5.62 0.06 6.41
N ALA A 50 -5.45 -1.06 5.74
CA ALA A 50 -6.34 -2.19 5.87
C ALA A 50 -5.56 -3.47 5.63
N ARG A 51 -5.86 -4.50 6.42
CA ARG A 51 -5.19 -5.78 6.30
C ARG A 51 -6.07 -6.90 5.78
N GLY A 52 -7.36 -6.61 5.61
CA GLY A 52 -8.27 -7.59 5.06
C GLY A 52 -8.59 -8.76 5.97
N ASP A 53 -8.31 -8.65 7.27
CA ASP A 53 -8.69 -9.69 8.22
C ASP A 53 -10.21 -9.89 8.24
N VAL A 54 -10.92 -8.77 8.12
CA VAL A 54 -12.37 -8.77 8.01
C VAL A 54 -12.69 -8.08 6.70
N ALA A 55 -13.15 -8.85 5.73
CA ALA A 55 -13.43 -8.34 4.40
C ALA A 55 -14.61 -9.10 3.83
N THR A 56 -15.43 -8.40 3.06
CA THR A 56 -16.60 -9.00 2.42
C THR A 56 -16.53 -8.68 0.94
N VAL A 57 -16.56 -9.70 0.12
CA VAL A 57 -16.69 -9.51 -1.33
C VAL A 57 -18.17 -9.35 -1.61
N VAL A 58 -18.56 -8.14 -2.00
CA VAL A 58 -19.99 -7.85 -2.19
C VAL A 58 -20.41 -8.07 -3.64
N GLU A 59 -19.44 -8.18 -4.54
CA GLU A 59 -19.75 -8.42 -5.94
C GLU A 59 -18.49 -8.94 -6.62
N GLY A 60 -18.65 -9.97 -7.45
CA GLY A 60 -17.54 -10.51 -8.24
C GLY A 60 -16.61 -11.38 -7.45
N THR A 61 -15.43 -11.61 -8.01
CA THR A 61 -14.41 -12.46 -7.43
C THR A 61 -13.12 -11.67 -7.30
N VAL A 62 -12.45 -11.80 -6.15
CA VAL A 62 -11.15 -11.15 -5.97
C VAL A 62 -10.07 -12.22 -5.81
N PRO A 63 -8.81 -11.90 -6.19
CA PRO A 63 -7.76 -12.91 -6.27
C PRO A 63 -7.12 -13.26 -4.93
N GLY A 64 -7.57 -12.68 -3.84
CA GLY A 64 -6.99 -12.99 -2.54
C GLY A 64 -7.44 -12.02 -1.48
N ARG A 65 -6.76 -12.07 -0.36
CA ARG A 65 -7.05 -11.21 0.79
C ARG A 65 -6.55 -9.81 0.51
N PRO A 66 -7.41 -8.77 0.63
CA PRO A 66 -6.99 -7.41 0.27
C PRO A 66 -6.22 -6.72 1.38
N TYR A 67 -5.19 -5.98 0.99
CA TYR A 67 -4.46 -5.08 1.87
C TYR A 67 -4.40 -3.73 1.18
N LEU A 68 -4.39 -2.67 1.97
CA LEU A 68 -4.24 -1.32 1.45
C LEU A 68 -3.11 -0.64 2.20
N ILE A 69 -2.11 -0.17 1.47
CA ILE A 69 -0.95 0.49 2.06
C ILE A 69 -0.81 1.86 1.43
N GLU A 70 -0.71 2.88 2.27
CA GLU A 70 -0.59 4.26 1.83
C GLU A 70 0.85 4.73 1.92
N PHE A 71 1.28 5.48 0.92
CA PHE A 71 2.59 6.13 0.89
C PHE A 71 2.41 7.62 0.71
N PRO A 72 3.43 8.43 1.06
CA PRO A 72 3.30 9.88 0.92
C PRO A 72 2.99 10.36 -0.49
N SER A 73 3.38 9.58 -1.51
CA SER A 73 3.14 9.94 -2.90
C SER A 73 3.16 8.69 -3.76
N TYR A 74 2.68 8.83 -4.98
CA TYR A 74 2.77 7.78 -5.97
C TYR A 74 4.24 7.38 -6.21
N ALA A 75 5.12 8.39 -6.32
CA ALA A 75 6.54 8.12 -6.53
C ALA A 75 7.14 7.33 -5.36
N ALA A 76 6.73 7.66 -4.13
CA ALA A 76 7.22 6.93 -2.96
C ALA A 76 6.75 5.48 -2.97
N ALA A 77 5.49 5.24 -3.38
CA ALA A 77 4.96 3.89 -3.48
C ALA A 77 5.74 3.07 -4.50
N GLN A 78 6.06 3.67 -5.65
CA GLN A 78 6.86 2.99 -6.66
C GLN A 78 8.28 2.76 -6.19
N ALA A 79 8.88 3.74 -5.52
CA ALA A 79 10.26 3.62 -5.06
C ALA A 79 10.39 2.50 -4.03
N CYS A 80 9.40 2.34 -3.16
CA CYS A 80 9.43 1.26 -2.17
C CYS A 80 9.41 -0.10 -2.86
N PHE A 81 8.53 -0.29 -3.81
CA PHE A 81 8.44 -1.57 -4.52
C PHE A 81 9.75 -1.87 -5.25
N ASN A 82 10.35 -0.85 -5.86
CA ASN A 82 11.55 -1.03 -6.66
C ASN A 82 12.84 -1.02 -5.83
N SER A 83 12.74 -0.79 -4.53
CA SER A 83 13.93 -0.76 -3.68
C SER A 83 14.59 -2.13 -3.61
N ALA A 84 15.90 -2.14 -3.46
CA ALA A 84 16.64 -3.39 -3.34
C ALA A 84 16.15 -4.22 -2.15
N GLY A 85 15.86 -3.53 -1.05
CA GLY A 85 15.37 -4.23 0.15
C GLY A 85 14.05 -4.95 -0.08
N TYR A 86 13.11 -4.29 -0.75
CA TYR A 86 11.83 -4.94 -1.01
C TYR A 86 11.96 -6.07 -2.01
N GLN A 87 12.79 -5.88 -3.05
CA GLN A 87 13.02 -6.95 -4.02
C GLN A 87 13.63 -8.17 -3.37
N GLU A 88 14.49 -7.98 -2.38
CA GLU A 88 15.04 -9.10 -1.61
C GLU A 88 13.97 -9.75 -0.75
N ALA A 89 13.07 -8.94 -0.19
CA ALA A 89 12.00 -9.49 0.64
C ALA A 89 11.05 -10.38 -0.15
N ILE A 90 10.86 -10.08 -1.44
CA ILE A 90 9.98 -10.87 -2.29
C ILE A 90 10.40 -12.34 -2.29
N ALA A 91 11.71 -12.61 -2.27
CA ALA A 91 12.20 -13.98 -2.27
C ALA A 91 11.71 -14.78 -1.05
N LEU A 92 11.42 -14.08 0.04
CA LEU A 92 10.99 -14.75 1.27
C LEU A 92 9.55 -15.27 1.19
N ARG A 93 8.77 -14.78 0.21
CA ARG A 93 7.41 -15.28 0.03
C ARG A 93 7.25 -16.17 -1.19
N ASP A 94 8.35 -16.48 -1.86
CA ASP A 94 8.33 -17.37 -3.01
C ASP A 94 7.85 -18.74 -2.59
N GLY A 95 6.79 -19.25 -3.24
CA GLY A 95 6.21 -20.54 -2.88
C GLY A 95 5.38 -20.51 -1.59
N VAL A 96 5.43 -19.43 -0.84
CA VAL A 96 4.74 -19.30 0.44
C VAL A 96 3.43 -18.52 0.26
N ALA A 97 3.45 -17.53 -0.60
CA ALA A 97 2.29 -16.69 -0.86
C ALA A 97 2.34 -16.17 -2.28
N GLN A 98 1.17 -15.90 -2.84
CA GLN A 98 1.03 -15.30 -4.16
C GLN A 98 0.40 -13.93 -3.99
N PHE A 99 1.06 -12.93 -4.55
CA PHE A 99 0.62 -11.54 -4.45
C PHE A 99 0.23 -11.00 -5.81
N GLN A 100 -0.77 -10.12 -5.80
CA GLN A 100 -1.07 -9.26 -6.93
C GLN A 100 -1.09 -7.86 -6.39
N ILE A 101 -0.27 -6.98 -6.93
CA ILE A 101 -0.08 -5.64 -6.42
C ILE A 101 -0.32 -4.63 -7.54
N VAL A 102 -1.17 -3.64 -7.25
CA VAL A 102 -1.39 -2.51 -8.14
C VAL A 102 -0.99 -1.27 -7.37
N ILE A 103 -0.21 -0.40 -8.00
CA ILE A 103 0.17 0.87 -7.41
C ILE A 103 -0.67 1.95 -8.08
N VAL A 104 -1.40 2.72 -7.28
CA VAL A 104 -2.27 3.76 -7.82
C VAL A 104 -1.98 5.08 -7.13
N GLU A 105 -2.26 6.16 -7.84
CA GLU A 105 -2.18 7.49 -7.25
C GLU A 105 -3.53 7.84 -6.65
N GLY A 106 -3.48 8.46 -5.47
CA GLY A 106 -4.69 8.90 -4.81
C GLY A 106 -5.41 9.99 -5.58
N PHE A 107 -6.70 10.07 -5.40
CA PHE A 107 -7.51 11.10 -6.01
C PHE A 107 -7.64 12.28 -5.05
N VAL A 108 -7.36 13.46 -5.56
CA VAL A 108 -7.52 14.69 -4.80
C VAL A 108 -8.65 15.47 -5.48
N PRO A 109 -9.82 15.59 -4.85
CA PRO A 109 -10.91 16.34 -5.47
C PRO A 109 -10.52 17.79 -5.65
N PRO A 110 -11.04 18.47 -6.69
CA PRO A 110 -10.77 19.89 -6.86
C PRO A 110 -11.23 20.66 -5.62
N ALA A 111 -10.38 21.58 -5.14
CA ALA A 111 -10.69 22.34 -3.93
C ALA A 111 -11.94 23.19 -4.10
N SER A 112 -12.17 23.70 -5.30
CA SER A 112 -13.30 24.54 -5.57
C SER A 112 -14.58 23.77 -5.86
N SER A 113 -14.50 22.45 -5.88
CA SER A 113 -15.65 21.64 -6.24
C SER A 113 -16.74 21.77 -5.18
N PRO A 114 -17.96 22.16 -5.56
CA PRO A 114 -19.06 22.23 -4.58
C PRO A 114 -19.46 20.82 -4.19
N ARG A 115 -20.09 20.73 -3.03
CA ARG A 115 -20.60 19.45 -2.53
C ARG A 115 -22.09 19.48 -2.43
#